data_7e6b7c351fb28b85e4d346d5fd105712
#
_entry.id   7e6b7c351fb28b85e4d346d5fd105712
#
_cell.length_a   1.000
_cell.length_b   1.000
_cell.length_c   1.000
_cell.angle_alpha   90.00
_cell.angle_beta   90.00
_cell.angle_gamma   90.00
#
_symmetry.space_group_name_H-M   'P 1'
#
loop_
_entity.id
_entity.type
_entity.pdbx_description
1 polymer ?
#
loop_
_entity_poly.entity_id
_entity_poly.type
_entity_poly.pdbx_seq_one_letter_code
_entity_poly.pdbx_strand_id
1 'polypeptide(L)'
;MTLNFNSYLKNPNNPNPTPDQTLTPFELPKMYVDMYGIHNIEYQHTTIVQSEKDPAFIKELKARLDENKSTMTQINLEFGTVQSISNPDAAGRQQAVDHVKQWIDIASQYGCPRVMINQQQAQLTKETRDGAVAAMKAMADYGRPKNVKVSVETRGAGTPEYIQQIGGVKPWEFMLGVIKDAGANSNVDIGNVGAMNQQELHDCIKAWFPYSSGNMHIKSSPFWDIGQAVKFTESLGYKGLYSIEVARHEGVRIVYNTILANLA
;
A
#
# COMPACT_ATOMS: atom_id res chain seq x y z
N MET A 1 -7.06 3.05 -6.38
CA MET A 1 -7.27 2.10 -5.25
C MET A 1 -8.69 2.16 -4.73
N THR A 2 -9.18 1.11 -4.06
CA THR A 2 -10.58 1.06 -3.57
C THR A 2 -10.90 2.12 -2.51
N LEU A 3 -9.88 2.67 -1.85
CA LEU A 3 -10.01 3.79 -0.92
C LEU A 3 -10.78 4.98 -1.53
N ASN A 4 -10.64 5.21 -2.84
CA ASN A 4 -11.31 6.31 -3.54
C ASN A 4 -12.85 6.22 -3.46
N PHE A 5 -13.38 5.03 -3.19
CA PHE A 5 -14.81 4.75 -3.09
C PHE A 5 -15.28 4.41 -1.67
N ASN A 6 -14.43 4.54 -0.64
CA ASN A 6 -14.78 4.16 0.74
C ASN A 6 -16.10 4.76 1.23
N SER A 7 -16.45 5.98 0.81
CA SER A 7 -17.71 6.63 1.19
C SER A 7 -18.95 5.91 0.63
N TYR A 8 -18.79 5.10 -0.39
CA TYR A 8 -19.88 4.41 -1.11
C TYR A 8 -19.88 2.90 -0.88
N LEU A 9 -18.81 2.37 -0.32
CA LEU A 9 -18.68 0.94 -0.06
C LEU A 9 -19.46 0.52 1.17
N LYS A 10 -20.21 -0.56 1.03
CA LYS A 10 -20.80 -1.25 2.16
C LYS A 10 -19.69 -1.84 3.02
N ASN A 11 -19.65 -1.44 4.27
CA ASN A 11 -18.81 -2.09 5.25
C ASN A 11 -19.65 -3.14 6.00
N PRO A 12 -19.37 -4.44 5.84
CA PRO A 12 -20.15 -5.49 6.49
C PRO A 12 -20.10 -5.43 8.04
N ASN A 13 -19.11 -4.72 8.57
CA ASN A 13 -18.94 -4.53 10.02
C ASN A 13 -19.54 -3.19 10.51
N ASN A 14 -20.14 -2.37 9.63
CA ASN A 14 -20.81 -1.14 10.03
C ASN A 14 -22.31 -1.40 10.31
N PRO A 15 -22.75 -1.35 11.56
CA PRO A 15 -24.16 -1.58 11.90
C PRO A 15 -25.09 -0.45 11.41
N ASN A 16 -24.54 0.72 11.06
CA ASN A 16 -25.30 1.88 10.65
C ASN A 16 -24.73 2.44 9.31
N PRO A 17 -24.94 1.75 8.17
CA PRO A 17 -24.49 2.26 6.89
C PRO A 17 -25.24 3.54 6.53
N THR A 18 -24.56 4.50 5.92
CA THR A 18 -25.23 5.67 5.34
C THR A 18 -26.00 5.27 4.08
N PRO A 19 -27.04 6.02 3.66
CA PRO A 19 -27.81 5.72 2.44
C PRO A 19 -26.95 5.61 1.18
N ASP A 20 -25.80 6.27 1.13
CA ASP A 20 -24.87 6.26 -0.01
C ASP A 20 -23.99 5.01 -0.07
N GLN A 21 -23.89 4.25 1.01
CA GLN A 21 -23.08 3.03 1.09
C GLN A 21 -23.81 1.85 0.44
N THR A 22 -23.92 1.88 -0.88
CA THR A 22 -24.64 0.87 -1.67
C THR A 22 -23.72 -0.07 -2.42
N LEU A 23 -22.45 0.30 -2.65
CA LEU A 23 -21.53 -0.48 -3.45
C LEU A 23 -20.95 -1.66 -2.67
N THR A 24 -20.73 -2.75 -3.39
CA THR A 24 -19.93 -3.88 -2.93
C THR A 24 -18.60 -3.93 -3.70
N PRO A 25 -17.61 -4.70 -3.24
CA PRO A 25 -16.36 -4.84 -3.98
C PRO A 25 -16.53 -5.44 -5.39
N PHE A 26 -17.65 -6.10 -5.66
CA PHE A 26 -17.92 -6.73 -6.95
C PHE A 26 -18.24 -5.74 -8.07
N GLU A 27 -18.77 -4.56 -7.76
CA GLU A 27 -19.06 -3.52 -8.75
C GLU A 27 -17.83 -2.68 -9.12
N LEU A 28 -16.82 -2.67 -8.28
CA LEU A 28 -15.65 -1.81 -8.47
C LEU A 28 -14.89 -2.02 -9.78
N PRO A 29 -14.66 -3.26 -10.27
CA PRO A 29 -13.99 -3.46 -11.55
C PRO A 29 -14.69 -2.73 -12.71
N LYS A 30 -16.01 -2.89 -12.79
CA LYS A 30 -16.81 -2.20 -13.82
C LYS A 30 -16.78 -0.68 -13.67
N MET A 31 -16.90 -0.19 -12.45
CA MET A 31 -16.90 1.26 -12.17
C MET A 31 -15.58 1.93 -12.57
N TYR A 32 -14.43 1.31 -12.26
CA TYR A 32 -13.12 1.87 -12.65
C TYR A 32 -12.95 1.92 -14.17
N VAL A 33 -13.44 0.90 -14.87
CA VAL A 33 -13.42 0.87 -16.35
C VAL A 33 -14.36 1.92 -16.92
N ASP A 34 -15.61 1.96 -16.49
CA ASP A 34 -16.63 2.87 -17.04
C ASP A 34 -16.28 4.36 -16.76
N MET A 35 -15.80 4.66 -15.56
CA MET A 35 -15.54 6.05 -15.16
C MET A 35 -14.20 6.58 -15.65
N TYR A 36 -13.18 5.74 -15.72
CA TYR A 36 -11.80 6.19 -15.92
C TYR A 36 -11.05 5.44 -17.02
N GLY A 37 -11.56 4.32 -17.54
CA GLY A 37 -10.81 3.43 -18.42
C GLY A 37 -9.63 2.73 -17.71
N ILE A 38 -9.71 2.59 -16.39
CA ILE A 38 -8.64 1.99 -15.57
C ILE A 38 -8.96 0.53 -15.29
N HIS A 39 -8.03 -0.35 -15.67
CA HIS A 39 -8.13 -1.80 -15.48
C HIS A 39 -7.25 -2.34 -14.34
N ASN A 40 -6.36 -1.53 -13.79
CA ASN A 40 -5.47 -1.90 -12.69
C ASN A 40 -6.04 -1.41 -11.37
N ILE A 41 -6.41 -2.32 -10.48
CA ILE A 41 -7.12 -1.97 -9.24
C ILE A 41 -6.34 -2.48 -8.04
N GLU A 42 -6.12 -1.60 -7.10
CA GLU A 42 -5.57 -1.90 -5.80
C GLU A 42 -6.70 -1.97 -4.77
N TYR A 43 -6.74 -3.03 -3.99
CA TYR A 43 -7.77 -3.26 -2.99
C TYR A 43 -7.27 -3.03 -1.57
N GLN A 44 -8.08 -2.37 -0.75
CA GLN A 44 -7.94 -2.41 0.71
C GLN A 44 -8.43 -3.75 1.22
N HIS A 45 -7.68 -4.42 2.10
CA HIS A 45 -8.09 -5.71 2.67
C HIS A 45 -9.46 -5.63 3.37
N THR A 46 -9.75 -4.49 4.01
CA THR A 46 -11.04 -4.24 4.68
C THR A 46 -12.23 -4.30 3.71
N THR A 47 -12.01 -3.93 2.44
CA THR A 47 -13.04 -4.00 1.38
C THR A 47 -13.36 -5.45 0.99
N ILE A 48 -12.38 -6.35 1.12
CA ILE A 48 -12.48 -7.75 0.71
C ILE A 48 -12.21 -8.73 1.85
N VAL A 49 -12.45 -8.30 3.08
CA VAL A 49 -12.17 -9.11 4.29
C VAL A 49 -12.89 -10.47 4.32
N GLN A 50 -14.01 -10.58 3.60
CA GLN A 50 -14.72 -11.86 3.46
C GLN A 50 -13.87 -12.93 2.76
N SER A 51 -12.86 -12.54 1.99
CA SER A 51 -11.89 -13.47 1.38
C SER A 51 -11.15 -14.35 2.39
N GLU A 52 -11.06 -13.93 3.65
CA GLU A 52 -10.42 -14.73 4.72
C GLU A 52 -11.22 -15.99 5.07
N LYS A 53 -12.52 -16.00 4.81
CA LYS A 53 -13.44 -17.04 5.32
C LYS A 53 -14.29 -17.66 4.23
N ASP A 54 -14.38 -17.03 3.04
CA ASP A 54 -15.32 -17.43 2.00
C ASP A 54 -14.61 -17.59 0.64
N PRO A 55 -14.29 -18.84 0.25
CA PRO A 55 -13.75 -19.10 -1.09
C PRO A 55 -14.70 -18.73 -2.23
N ALA A 56 -16.02 -18.72 -2.00
CA ALA A 56 -16.99 -18.32 -3.02
C ALA A 56 -16.87 -16.81 -3.30
N PHE A 57 -16.59 -16.00 -2.28
CA PHE A 57 -16.32 -14.57 -2.43
C PHE A 57 -15.09 -14.33 -3.32
N ILE A 58 -13.99 -15.08 -3.11
CA ILE A 58 -12.80 -14.99 -3.95
C ILE A 58 -13.13 -15.33 -5.40
N LYS A 59 -13.86 -16.41 -5.63
CA LYS A 59 -14.26 -16.85 -6.97
C LYS A 59 -15.12 -15.80 -7.67
N GLU A 60 -16.11 -15.24 -6.99
CA GLU A 60 -17.00 -14.21 -7.54
C GLU A 60 -16.24 -12.93 -7.89
N LEU A 61 -15.41 -12.40 -6.97
CA LEU A 61 -14.65 -11.18 -7.25
C LEU A 61 -13.67 -11.38 -8.40
N LYS A 62 -13.02 -12.55 -8.46
CA LYS A 62 -12.15 -12.90 -9.58
C LYS A 62 -12.93 -12.90 -10.91
N ALA A 63 -14.13 -13.48 -10.95
CA ALA A 63 -14.96 -13.46 -12.13
C ALA A 63 -15.31 -12.03 -12.57
N ARG A 64 -15.62 -11.13 -11.63
CA ARG A 64 -15.88 -9.70 -11.93
C ARG A 64 -14.66 -8.98 -12.49
N LEU A 65 -13.47 -9.29 -11.97
CA LEU A 65 -12.23 -8.78 -12.53
C LEU A 65 -12.03 -9.25 -13.97
N ASP A 66 -12.19 -10.56 -14.22
CA ASP A 66 -12.01 -11.16 -15.54
C ASP A 66 -13.02 -10.61 -16.56
N GLU A 67 -14.31 -10.49 -16.20
CA GLU A 67 -15.38 -9.89 -17.03
C GLU A 67 -15.05 -8.48 -17.51
N ASN A 68 -14.40 -7.68 -16.64
CA ASN A 68 -14.05 -6.30 -16.94
C ASN A 68 -12.60 -6.16 -17.45
N LYS A 69 -11.91 -7.27 -17.73
CA LYS A 69 -10.49 -7.30 -18.12
C LYS A 69 -9.61 -6.52 -17.13
N SER A 70 -9.99 -6.57 -15.87
CA SER A 70 -9.31 -5.87 -14.79
C SER A 70 -8.37 -6.81 -14.02
N THR A 71 -7.32 -6.22 -13.44
CA THR A 71 -6.32 -6.94 -12.65
C THR A 71 -6.26 -6.37 -11.24
N MET A 72 -6.31 -7.24 -10.24
CA MET A 72 -5.95 -6.86 -8.88
C MET A 72 -4.43 -6.72 -8.79
N THR A 73 -3.94 -5.51 -8.59
CA THR A 73 -2.51 -5.22 -8.67
C THR A 73 -1.79 -5.26 -7.34
N GLN A 74 -2.50 -4.98 -6.26
CA GLN A 74 -2.00 -4.97 -4.89
C GLN A 74 -3.15 -5.10 -3.91
N ILE A 75 -2.90 -5.74 -2.77
CA ILE A 75 -3.79 -5.71 -1.61
C ILE A 75 -3.09 -4.95 -0.48
N ASN A 76 -3.72 -3.88 -0.01
CA ASN A 76 -3.25 -3.11 1.13
C ASN A 76 -3.76 -3.69 2.43
N LEU A 77 -2.84 -4.04 3.31
CA LEU A 77 -3.12 -4.63 4.61
C LEU A 77 -3.00 -3.54 5.67
N GLU A 78 -4.13 -3.03 6.13
CA GLU A 78 -4.21 -2.04 7.20
C GLU A 78 -4.60 -2.72 8.51
N PHE A 79 -3.65 -3.39 9.13
CA PHE A 79 -3.84 -3.95 10.44
C PHE A 79 -3.65 -2.88 11.53
N GLY A 80 -4.36 -3.03 12.64
CA GLY A 80 -4.20 -2.13 13.77
C GLY A 80 -2.80 -2.21 14.42
N THR A 81 -2.51 -1.30 15.33
CA THR A 81 -1.20 -1.17 15.98
C THR A 81 -0.71 -2.45 16.65
N VAL A 82 -1.62 -3.32 17.08
CA VAL A 82 -1.29 -4.59 17.72
C VAL A 82 -0.64 -5.57 16.74
N GLN A 83 -1.06 -5.55 15.47
CA GLN A 83 -0.51 -6.40 14.41
C GLN A 83 0.49 -5.63 13.54
N SER A 84 1.49 -5.04 14.17
CA SER A 84 2.56 -4.31 13.48
C SER A 84 3.86 -5.09 13.52
N ILE A 85 4.63 -5.02 12.44
CA ILE A 85 6.01 -5.55 12.41
C ILE A 85 6.92 -4.88 13.44
N SER A 86 6.57 -3.67 13.88
CA SER A 86 7.30 -2.90 14.88
C SER A 86 6.74 -3.04 16.29
N ASN A 87 5.78 -3.96 16.52
CA ASN A 87 5.28 -4.21 17.85
C ASN A 87 6.45 -4.63 18.77
N PRO A 88 6.65 -4.00 19.92
CA PRO A 88 7.69 -4.42 20.88
C PRO A 88 7.47 -5.83 21.39
N ASP A 89 6.23 -6.30 21.48
CA ASP A 89 5.92 -7.67 21.83
C ASP A 89 6.14 -8.66 20.68
N ALA A 90 6.93 -9.70 20.94
CA ALA A 90 7.25 -10.72 19.93
C ALA A 90 6.00 -11.52 19.49
N ALA A 91 5.05 -11.78 20.41
CA ALA A 91 3.82 -12.50 20.07
C ALA A 91 2.93 -11.66 19.15
N GLY A 92 2.83 -10.34 19.39
CA GLY A 92 2.12 -9.42 18.49
C GLY A 92 2.76 -9.34 17.10
N ARG A 93 4.09 -9.32 17.00
CA ARG A 93 4.78 -9.40 15.70
C ARG A 93 4.52 -10.71 14.99
N GLN A 94 4.51 -11.83 15.72
CA GLN A 94 4.20 -13.14 15.12
C GLN A 94 2.77 -13.20 14.59
N GLN A 95 1.79 -12.66 15.31
CA GLN A 95 0.41 -12.55 14.81
C GLN A 95 0.34 -11.74 13.51
N ALA A 96 1.10 -10.64 13.41
CA ALA A 96 1.19 -9.86 12.17
C ALA A 96 1.77 -10.70 11.02
N VAL A 97 2.83 -11.46 11.27
CA VAL A 97 3.44 -12.36 10.28
C VAL A 97 2.45 -13.41 9.79
N ASP A 98 1.73 -14.06 10.71
CA ASP A 98 0.79 -15.13 10.36
C ASP A 98 -0.41 -14.58 9.57
N HIS A 99 -0.94 -13.42 9.95
CA HIS A 99 -2.03 -12.79 9.23
C HIS A 99 -1.61 -12.32 7.83
N VAL A 100 -0.41 -11.74 7.70
CA VAL A 100 0.12 -11.37 6.36
C VAL A 100 0.33 -12.60 5.49
N LYS A 101 0.80 -13.73 6.04
CA LYS A 101 0.92 -14.99 5.28
C LYS A 101 -0.44 -15.48 4.76
N GLN A 102 -1.50 -15.39 5.55
CA GLN A 102 -2.85 -15.68 5.09
C GLN A 102 -3.25 -14.79 3.90
N TRP A 103 -2.96 -13.49 3.97
CA TRP A 103 -3.25 -12.57 2.87
C TRP A 103 -2.35 -12.78 1.64
N ILE A 104 -1.14 -13.27 1.81
CA ILE A 104 -0.31 -13.72 0.69
C ILE A 104 -0.96 -14.91 -0.04
N ASP A 105 -1.55 -15.85 0.70
CA ASP A 105 -2.29 -16.97 0.09
C ASP A 105 -3.55 -16.50 -0.63
N ILE A 106 -4.29 -15.56 -0.08
CA ILE A 106 -5.45 -14.92 -0.71
C ILE A 106 -5.02 -14.15 -1.97
N ALA A 107 -3.94 -13.36 -1.90
CA ALA A 107 -3.39 -12.64 -3.05
C ALA A 107 -3.03 -13.60 -4.19
N SER A 108 -2.39 -14.71 -3.86
CA SER A 108 -2.05 -15.76 -4.84
C SER A 108 -3.30 -16.34 -5.53
N GLN A 109 -4.41 -16.54 -4.81
CA GLN A 109 -5.66 -17.04 -5.38
C GLN A 109 -6.30 -16.03 -6.35
N TYR A 110 -6.19 -14.72 -6.08
CA TYR A 110 -6.59 -13.66 -7.01
C TYR A 110 -5.65 -13.49 -8.21
N GLY A 111 -4.45 -14.06 -8.16
CA GLY A 111 -3.37 -13.74 -9.10
C GLY A 111 -2.77 -12.34 -8.85
N CYS A 112 -2.97 -11.81 -7.63
CA CYS A 112 -2.45 -10.51 -7.23
C CYS A 112 -0.96 -10.60 -6.88
N PRO A 113 -0.08 -9.85 -7.54
CA PRO A 113 1.36 -10.01 -7.38
C PRO A 113 1.96 -9.30 -6.17
N ARG A 114 1.16 -8.59 -5.37
CA ARG A 114 1.66 -7.76 -4.27
C ARG A 114 0.71 -7.72 -3.08
N VAL A 115 1.29 -7.74 -1.89
CA VAL A 115 0.66 -7.26 -0.66
C VAL A 115 1.50 -6.14 -0.08
N MET A 116 0.85 -5.10 0.41
CA MET A 116 1.51 -3.99 1.07
C MET A 116 1.06 -3.92 2.52
N ILE A 117 1.99 -3.83 3.44
CA ILE A 117 1.69 -3.62 4.84
C ILE A 117 1.89 -2.16 5.21
N ASN A 118 0.94 -1.63 5.97
CA ASN A 118 1.10 -0.36 6.64
C ASN A 118 1.79 -0.57 7.97
N GLN A 119 2.96 0.06 8.13
CA GLN A 119 3.57 0.11 9.43
C GLN A 119 2.87 1.17 10.27
N GLN A 120 2.07 0.72 11.20
CA GLN A 120 1.54 1.60 12.22
C GLN A 120 2.66 1.95 13.21
N GLN A 121 2.65 3.21 13.66
CA GLN A 121 3.70 3.83 14.47
C GLN A 121 3.94 3.11 15.80
N ALA A 122 4.80 2.13 15.82
CA ALA A 122 5.44 1.71 17.07
C ALA A 122 6.81 2.40 17.17
N GLN A 123 7.26 2.68 18.37
CA GLN A 123 8.58 3.26 18.59
C GLN A 123 9.64 2.36 17.97
N LEU A 124 10.40 2.90 17.04
CA LEU A 124 11.47 2.18 16.39
C LEU A 124 12.73 2.33 17.23
N THR A 125 12.89 1.46 18.20
CA THR A 125 14.14 1.26 18.95
C THR A 125 15.02 0.23 18.22
N LYS A 126 16.25 0.03 18.68
CA LYS A 126 17.11 -1.00 18.12
C LYS A 126 16.47 -2.39 18.21
N GLU A 127 15.86 -2.68 19.35
CA GLU A 127 15.20 -3.98 19.61
C GLU A 127 13.99 -4.17 18.70
N THR A 128 13.15 -3.15 18.53
CA THR A 128 12.00 -3.23 17.64
C THR A 128 12.42 -3.33 16.18
N ARG A 129 13.57 -2.72 15.80
CA ARG A 129 14.11 -2.82 14.46
C ARG A 129 14.47 -4.27 14.09
N ASP A 130 15.23 -4.95 14.93
CA ASP A 130 15.65 -6.33 14.66
C ASP A 130 14.44 -7.27 14.54
N GLY A 131 13.43 -7.05 15.40
CA GLY A 131 12.14 -7.74 15.32
C GLY A 131 11.38 -7.44 14.02
N ALA A 132 11.36 -6.18 13.58
CA ALA A 132 10.74 -5.78 12.33
C ALA A 132 11.44 -6.38 11.11
N VAL A 133 12.77 -6.42 11.09
CA VAL A 133 13.57 -7.09 10.04
C VAL A 133 13.23 -8.58 9.97
N ALA A 134 13.20 -9.28 11.11
CA ALA A 134 12.86 -10.69 11.16
C ALA A 134 11.44 -10.97 10.65
N ALA A 135 10.46 -10.15 11.08
CA ALA A 135 9.07 -10.25 10.65
C ALA A 135 8.93 -10.03 9.13
N MET A 136 9.51 -8.93 8.62
CA MET A 136 9.49 -8.63 7.18
C MET A 136 10.15 -9.72 6.34
N LYS A 137 11.29 -10.24 6.82
CA LYS A 137 11.98 -11.35 6.14
C LYS A 137 11.10 -12.60 6.08
N ALA A 138 10.45 -12.97 7.18
CA ALA A 138 9.57 -14.13 7.22
C ALA A 138 8.38 -14.02 6.24
N MET A 139 7.81 -12.80 6.10
CA MET A 139 6.74 -12.53 5.14
C MET A 139 7.25 -12.57 3.70
N ALA A 140 8.38 -11.90 3.41
CA ALA A 140 8.96 -11.85 2.07
C ALA A 140 9.38 -13.25 1.58
N ASP A 141 10.02 -14.04 2.44
CA ASP A 141 10.42 -15.41 2.12
C ASP A 141 9.20 -16.32 1.85
N TYR A 142 8.10 -16.11 2.56
CA TYR A 142 6.85 -16.85 2.34
C TYR A 142 6.15 -16.47 1.03
N GLY A 143 6.19 -15.20 0.64
CA GLY A 143 5.58 -14.70 -0.59
C GLY A 143 6.35 -15.08 -1.85
N ARG A 144 7.68 -15.18 -1.76
CA ARG A 144 8.57 -15.40 -2.93
C ARG A 144 8.20 -16.62 -3.78
N PRO A 145 8.01 -17.84 -3.23
CA PRO A 145 7.65 -19.01 -4.03
C PRO A 145 6.23 -18.94 -4.60
N LYS A 146 5.40 -18.00 -4.11
CA LYS A 146 4.02 -17.76 -4.57
C LYS A 146 3.94 -16.62 -5.60
N ASN A 147 5.07 -16.01 -5.97
CA ASN A 147 5.17 -14.83 -6.82
C ASN A 147 4.41 -13.59 -6.24
N VAL A 148 4.29 -13.51 -4.92
CA VAL A 148 3.69 -12.39 -4.21
C VAL A 148 4.78 -11.60 -3.50
N LYS A 149 5.00 -10.36 -3.92
CA LYS A 149 5.92 -9.43 -3.27
C LYS A 149 5.28 -8.85 -2.03
N VAL A 150 6.04 -8.79 -0.96
CA VAL A 150 5.64 -8.09 0.28
C VAL A 150 6.36 -6.76 0.33
N SER A 151 5.61 -5.68 0.44
CA SER A 151 6.14 -4.32 0.53
C SER A 151 5.68 -3.60 1.78
N VAL A 152 6.46 -2.60 2.16
CA VAL A 152 6.09 -1.64 3.21
C VAL A 152 5.89 -0.28 2.58
N GLU A 153 4.84 0.41 3.02
CA GLU A 153 4.59 1.79 2.64
C GLU A 153 5.49 2.74 3.44
N THR A 154 5.99 3.81 2.77
CA THR A 154 6.56 4.96 3.48
C THR A 154 5.46 5.62 4.30
N ARG A 155 5.60 5.65 5.60
CA ARG A 155 4.71 6.40 6.47
C ARG A 155 5.47 7.42 7.28
N GLY A 156 4.87 8.59 7.32
CA GLY A 156 4.90 9.73 8.19
C GLY A 156 6.17 9.99 8.97
N ALA A 157 6.47 11.24 9.07
CA ALA A 157 7.46 11.74 9.99
C ALA A 157 7.09 11.32 11.41
N GLY A 158 8.02 10.76 12.14
CA GLY A 158 7.95 10.81 13.59
C GLY A 158 7.88 12.27 14.04
N THR A 159 7.39 12.51 15.25
CA THR A 159 7.54 13.83 15.87
C THR A 159 9.02 14.22 15.93
N PRO A 160 9.37 15.50 16.04
CA PRO A 160 10.75 15.93 16.21
C PRO A 160 11.47 15.18 17.34
N GLU A 161 10.76 14.89 18.43
CA GLU A 161 11.27 14.13 19.57
C GLU A 161 11.62 12.68 19.17
N TYR A 162 10.78 12.05 18.37
CA TYR A 162 11.00 10.71 17.87
C TYR A 162 12.22 10.65 16.94
N ILE A 163 12.35 11.60 16.02
CA ILE A 163 13.51 11.72 15.13
C ILE A 163 14.81 11.86 15.92
N GLN A 164 14.77 12.64 17.00
CA GLN A 164 15.92 12.80 17.90
C GLN A 164 16.27 11.50 18.62
N GLN A 165 15.25 10.74 19.08
CA GLN A 165 15.45 9.44 19.76
C GLN A 165 16.14 8.40 18.88
N ILE A 166 15.86 8.38 17.58
CA ILE A 166 16.51 7.48 16.62
C ILE A 166 17.80 8.04 16.02
N GLY A 167 18.43 9.01 16.71
CA GLY A 167 19.74 9.54 16.31
C GLY A 167 19.71 10.47 15.10
N GLY A 168 18.57 11.12 14.81
CA GLY A 168 18.41 12.06 13.69
C GLY A 168 18.19 11.40 12.33
N VAL A 169 18.06 10.08 12.27
CA VAL A 169 17.71 9.36 11.04
C VAL A 169 16.25 9.62 10.71
N LYS A 170 15.95 9.95 9.46
CA LYS A 170 14.57 10.16 9.03
C LYS A 170 13.78 8.84 9.07
N PRO A 171 12.48 8.87 9.40
CA PRO A 171 11.66 7.66 9.47
C PRO A 171 11.71 6.83 8.18
N TRP A 172 11.73 7.46 7.01
CA TRP A 172 11.83 6.76 5.74
C TRP A 172 13.21 6.11 5.50
N GLU A 173 14.30 6.72 5.98
CA GLU A 173 15.66 6.13 5.93
C GLU A 173 15.75 4.90 6.85
N PHE A 174 15.15 5.00 8.02
CA PHE A 174 15.11 3.89 8.97
C PHE A 174 14.36 2.70 8.37
N MET A 175 13.15 2.92 7.83
CA MET A 175 12.36 1.87 7.22
C MET A 175 13.03 1.28 5.97
N LEU A 176 13.72 2.10 5.19
CA LEU A 176 14.54 1.61 4.08
C LEU A 176 15.63 0.63 4.55
N GLY A 177 16.24 0.91 5.70
CA GLY A 177 17.19 -0.03 6.33
C GLY A 177 16.54 -1.37 6.67
N VAL A 178 15.33 -1.35 7.24
CA VAL A 178 14.57 -2.59 7.52
C VAL A 178 14.27 -3.38 6.25
N ILE A 179 13.83 -2.70 5.18
CA ILE A 179 13.54 -3.33 3.88
C ILE A 179 14.78 -4.00 3.30
N LYS A 180 15.93 -3.30 3.31
CA LYS A 180 17.20 -3.82 2.82
C LYS A 180 17.63 -5.08 3.55
N ASP A 181 17.64 -5.03 4.87
CA ASP A 181 18.12 -6.13 5.71
C ASP A 181 17.16 -7.34 5.65
N ALA A 182 15.86 -7.10 5.44
CA ALA A 182 14.87 -8.15 5.27
C ALA A 182 14.83 -8.77 3.86
N GLY A 183 15.45 -8.13 2.86
CA GLY A 183 15.29 -8.53 1.46
C GLY A 183 13.85 -8.43 0.96
N ALA A 184 13.11 -7.43 1.49
CA ALA A 184 11.72 -7.15 1.14
C ALA A 184 11.60 -6.03 0.10
N ASN A 185 10.37 -5.61 -0.20
CA ASN A 185 10.11 -4.56 -1.17
C ASN A 185 9.56 -3.28 -0.51
N SER A 186 9.58 -2.21 -1.28
CA SER A 186 9.03 -0.91 -0.91
C SER A 186 7.77 -0.58 -1.71
N ASN A 187 6.87 0.18 -1.10
CA ASN A 187 5.82 0.94 -1.74
C ASN A 187 5.98 2.41 -1.33
N VAL A 188 6.47 3.24 -2.23
CA VAL A 188 6.61 4.67 -1.94
C VAL A 188 5.24 5.33 -2.00
N ASP A 189 4.89 6.07 -0.96
CA ASP A 189 3.75 6.97 -0.97
C ASP A 189 4.27 8.40 -0.88
N ILE A 190 4.10 9.16 -1.93
CA ILE A 190 4.65 10.51 -2.01
C ILE A 190 4.01 11.51 -1.05
N GLY A 191 2.81 11.23 -0.54
CA GLY A 191 2.14 12.04 0.46
C GLY A 191 2.47 11.63 1.91
N ASN A 192 2.97 10.40 2.13
CA ASN A 192 3.26 9.85 3.45
C ASN A 192 4.75 9.89 3.83
N VAL A 193 5.62 10.34 2.94
CA VAL A 193 7.08 10.40 3.17
C VAL A 193 7.44 11.32 4.35
N GLY A 194 6.59 12.31 4.66
CA GLY A 194 6.90 13.32 5.67
C GLY A 194 8.05 14.26 5.25
N ALA A 195 8.36 14.32 3.96
CA ALA A 195 9.38 15.22 3.43
C ALA A 195 8.98 16.68 3.62
N MET A 196 9.97 17.53 3.90
CA MET A 196 9.76 18.95 4.17
C MET A 196 9.75 19.81 2.90
N ASN A 197 10.19 19.25 1.77
CA ASN A 197 10.30 19.93 0.49
C ASN A 197 10.44 18.92 -0.67
N GLN A 198 10.37 19.44 -1.90
CA GLN A 198 10.45 18.62 -3.12
C GLN A 198 11.79 17.87 -3.25
N GLN A 199 12.90 18.47 -2.82
CA GLN A 199 14.21 17.81 -2.89
C GLN A 199 14.25 16.58 -1.99
N GLU A 200 13.74 16.68 -0.77
CA GLU A 200 13.69 15.57 0.18
C GLU A 200 12.79 14.42 -0.33
N LEU A 201 11.67 14.77 -1.00
CA LEU A 201 10.83 13.79 -1.66
C LEU A 201 11.60 13.05 -2.76
N HIS A 202 12.35 13.77 -3.59
CA HIS A 202 13.19 13.17 -4.63
C HIS A 202 14.26 12.27 -4.03
N ASP A 203 14.90 12.68 -2.95
CA ASP A 203 15.91 11.87 -2.26
C ASP A 203 15.31 10.55 -1.74
N CYS A 204 14.11 10.61 -1.17
CA CYS A 204 13.37 9.43 -0.72
C CYS A 204 13.04 8.50 -1.91
N ILE A 205 12.42 9.03 -2.96
CA ILE A 205 12.06 8.25 -4.15
C ILE A 205 13.31 7.55 -4.71
N LYS A 206 14.40 8.30 -4.91
CA LYS A 206 15.67 7.78 -5.43
C LYS A 206 16.24 6.65 -4.56
N ALA A 207 16.15 6.79 -3.24
CA ALA A 207 16.68 5.82 -2.29
C ALA A 207 15.83 4.54 -2.24
N TRP A 208 14.50 4.67 -2.36
CA TRP A 208 13.56 3.56 -2.26
C TRP A 208 13.31 2.84 -3.58
N PHE A 209 13.50 3.52 -4.70
CA PHE A 209 13.24 3.03 -6.05
C PHE A 209 13.86 1.65 -6.34
N PRO A 210 15.14 1.36 -6.00
CA PRO A 210 15.75 0.06 -6.25
C PRO A 210 15.05 -1.13 -5.56
N TYR A 211 14.24 -0.85 -4.55
CA TYR A 211 13.52 -1.85 -3.76
C TYR A 211 12.02 -1.89 -4.09
N SER A 212 11.56 -1.10 -5.07
CA SER A 212 10.14 -1.00 -5.41
C SER A 212 9.52 -2.37 -5.73
N SER A 213 8.33 -2.60 -5.18
CA SER A 213 7.49 -3.74 -5.58
C SER A 213 6.99 -3.62 -7.02
N GLY A 214 7.12 -2.43 -7.62
CA GLY A 214 6.52 -2.04 -8.89
C GLY A 214 5.18 -1.33 -8.72
N ASN A 215 4.90 -0.81 -7.52
CA ASN A 215 3.77 0.06 -7.24
C ASN A 215 4.22 1.26 -6.39
N MET A 216 3.59 2.41 -6.61
CA MET A 216 3.75 3.64 -5.82
C MET A 216 2.39 4.24 -5.55
N HIS A 217 2.19 4.77 -4.34
CA HIS A 217 1.02 5.58 -4.05
C HIS A 217 1.26 7.04 -4.42
N ILE A 218 0.28 7.62 -5.08
CA ILE A 218 0.30 9.02 -5.49
C ILE A 218 -0.99 9.70 -5.07
N LYS A 219 -0.86 10.82 -4.39
CA LYS A 219 -2.00 11.60 -3.90
C LYS A 219 -1.69 13.09 -3.95
N SER A 220 -2.76 13.89 -4.01
CA SER A 220 -2.62 15.34 -3.89
C SER A 220 -2.12 15.72 -2.51
N SER A 221 -1.17 16.64 -2.46
CA SER A 221 -0.69 17.26 -1.23
C SER A 221 -0.38 18.74 -1.52
N PRO A 222 -0.69 19.64 -0.60
CA PRO A 222 -0.29 21.04 -0.75
C PRO A 222 1.22 21.25 -0.76
N PHE A 223 1.99 20.22 -0.35
CA PHE A 223 3.45 20.30 -0.22
C PHE A 223 4.19 19.62 -1.38
N TRP A 224 3.49 18.88 -2.26
CA TRP A 224 4.13 18.09 -3.30
C TRP A 224 3.56 18.42 -4.68
N ASP A 225 4.47 18.64 -5.63
CA ASP A 225 4.12 18.66 -7.05
C ASP A 225 4.12 17.22 -7.61
N ILE A 226 2.92 16.67 -7.80
CA ILE A 226 2.72 15.33 -8.35
C ILE A 226 3.38 15.20 -9.74
N GLY A 227 3.24 16.21 -10.60
CA GLY A 227 3.80 16.17 -11.96
C GLY A 227 5.32 16.09 -11.93
N GLN A 228 5.98 16.87 -11.07
CA GLN A 228 7.43 16.81 -10.90
C GLN A 228 7.88 15.46 -10.32
N ALA A 229 7.13 14.91 -9.36
CA ALA A 229 7.43 13.60 -8.79
C ALA A 229 7.34 12.49 -9.85
N VAL A 230 6.31 12.52 -10.71
CA VAL A 230 6.17 11.58 -11.84
C VAL A 230 7.35 11.71 -12.80
N LYS A 231 7.65 12.92 -13.28
CA LYS A 231 8.81 13.15 -14.18
C LYS A 231 10.12 12.66 -13.57
N PHE A 232 10.31 12.92 -12.28
CA PHE A 232 11.51 12.48 -11.60
C PHE A 232 11.58 10.94 -11.54
N THR A 233 10.48 10.29 -11.19
CA THR A 233 10.41 8.82 -11.13
C THR A 233 10.65 8.19 -12.50
N GLU A 234 10.04 8.73 -13.56
CA GLU A 234 10.27 8.31 -14.95
C GLU A 234 11.75 8.48 -15.35
N SER A 235 12.38 9.59 -14.95
CA SER A 235 13.82 9.82 -15.21
C SER A 235 14.73 8.79 -14.55
N LEU A 236 14.27 8.14 -13.49
CA LEU A 236 14.98 7.02 -12.84
C LEU A 236 14.71 5.67 -13.54
N GLY A 237 13.90 5.65 -14.59
CA GLY A 237 13.52 4.44 -15.31
C GLY A 237 12.39 3.64 -14.66
N TYR A 238 11.53 4.27 -13.86
CA TYR A 238 10.38 3.59 -13.27
C TYR A 238 9.42 3.08 -14.35
N LYS A 239 9.03 1.82 -14.23
CA LYS A 239 8.08 1.14 -15.14
C LYS A 239 6.94 0.47 -14.36
N GLY A 240 6.74 0.90 -13.12
CA GLY A 240 5.68 0.38 -12.26
C GLY A 240 4.36 1.13 -12.41
N LEU A 241 3.48 0.88 -11.48
CA LEU A 241 2.15 1.48 -11.41
C LEU A 241 2.14 2.69 -10.46
N TYR A 242 1.40 3.71 -10.85
CA TYR A 242 1.03 4.82 -9.98
C TYR A 242 -0.38 4.56 -9.44
N SER A 243 -0.48 4.19 -8.18
CA SER A 243 -1.76 3.92 -7.54
C SER A 243 -2.32 5.20 -6.94
N ILE A 244 -3.41 5.69 -7.51
CA ILE A 244 -4.03 6.96 -7.12
C ILE A 244 -4.73 6.81 -5.78
N GLU A 245 -4.24 7.52 -4.77
CA GLU A 245 -4.83 7.57 -3.44
C GLU A 245 -5.43 8.95 -3.18
N VAL A 246 -6.76 9.03 -3.25
CA VAL A 246 -7.53 10.23 -2.92
C VAL A 246 -8.74 9.83 -2.07
N ALA A 247 -9.17 10.73 -1.20
CA ALA A 247 -10.26 10.44 -0.27
C ALA A 247 -11.63 10.25 -0.96
N ARG A 248 -11.78 10.80 -2.17
CA ARG A 248 -13.03 10.75 -2.94
C ARG A 248 -12.74 10.51 -4.42
N HIS A 249 -13.61 9.75 -5.07
CA HIS A 249 -13.42 9.36 -6.47
C HIS A 249 -13.36 10.56 -7.45
N GLU A 250 -13.96 11.71 -7.10
CA GLU A 250 -13.91 12.92 -7.94
C GLU A 250 -12.47 13.43 -8.15
N GLY A 251 -11.60 13.21 -7.15
CA GLY A 251 -10.18 13.57 -7.24
C GLY A 251 -9.37 12.66 -8.17
N VAL A 252 -9.86 11.46 -8.46
CA VAL A 252 -9.13 10.48 -9.29
C VAL A 252 -8.81 11.05 -10.67
N ARG A 253 -9.78 11.70 -11.32
CA ARG A 253 -9.60 12.26 -12.68
C ARG A 253 -8.51 13.32 -12.72
N ILE A 254 -8.44 14.17 -11.71
CA ILE A 254 -7.44 15.24 -11.63
C ILE A 254 -6.04 14.65 -11.53
N VAL A 255 -5.83 13.72 -10.59
CA VAL A 255 -4.52 13.08 -10.39
C VAL A 255 -4.14 12.23 -11.60
N TYR A 256 -5.09 11.48 -12.17
CA TYR A 256 -4.88 10.68 -13.37
C TYR A 256 -4.40 11.52 -14.55
N ASN A 257 -5.08 12.63 -14.85
CA ASN A 257 -4.68 13.53 -15.92
C ASN A 257 -3.30 14.17 -15.65
N THR A 258 -3.00 14.50 -14.38
CA THR A 258 -1.69 15.01 -13.99
C THR A 258 -0.60 13.98 -14.26
N ILE A 259 -0.84 12.71 -13.92
CA ILE A 259 0.11 11.62 -14.22
C ILE A 259 0.32 11.52 -15.73
N LEU A 260 -0.76 11.39 -16.52
CA LEU A 260 -0.67 11.23 -17.98
C LEU A 260 0.08 12.38 -18.64
N ALA A 261 -0.14 13.62 -18.19
CA ALA A 261 0.54 14.81 -18.72
C ALA A 261 2.04 14.87 -18.41
N ASN A 262 2.54 14.02 -17.49
CA ASN A 262 3.93 14.05 -17.04
C ASN A 262 4.67 12.71 -17.22
N LEU A 263 4.01 11.71 -17.83
CA LEU A 263 4.70 10.50 -18.31
C LEU A 263 5.59 10.83 -19.50
N ALA A 264 6.76 10.15 -19.57
CA ALA A 264 7.73 10.29 -20.66
C ALA A 264 7.36 9.43 -21.88
#